data_13b18ad5d136119248da8c793bba4451
#
_entry.id   13b18ad5d136119248da8c793bba4451
#
_cell.length_a   1.000
_cell.length_b   1.000
_cell.length_c   1.000
_cell.angle_alpha   90.00
_cell.angle_beta   90.00
_cell.angle_gamma   90.00
#
_symmetry.space_group_name_H-M   'P 1'
#
loop_
_entity.id
_entity.type
_entity.pdbx_description
1 polymer ?
#
loop_
_entity_poly.entity_id
_entity_poly.type
_entity_poly.pdbx_seq_one_letter_code
_entity_poly.pdbx_strand_id
1 'polypeptide(L)'
;MPGQSLNLENMRKSFARRFVMPDGTLCDVWRPAGEGGPDASLRPNQLFAISLPYNILEMRYAAPVVEAVTRELLTPYGLRTLSKDSKLFRPVYQGGPSERDGAYHQGCVWPWLLGAYADALFKVEAYIFRGRSNAGARMEKAVSGFLTEITPLFTKHLTEACVGHISEIFSATDPYSPDGCVAQAWSEGEVLRALCTAKKCSPEAYDRWERKLKIASELLRG
;
A
#
# COMPACT_ATOMS: atom_id res chain seq x y z
N MET A 1 21.17 -16.49 -32.11
CA MET A 1 20.99 -15.04 -31.93
C MET A 1 22.01 -14.58 -30.91
N PRO A 2 22.97 -13.70 -31.22
CA PRO A 2 23.91 -13.19 -30.21
C PRO A 2 23.09 -12.39 -29.19
N GLY A 3 23.31 -12.65 -27.89
CA GLY A 3 22.53 -12.09 -26.80
C GLY A 3 22.59 -10.56 -26.82
N GLN A 4 21.42 -9.95 -27.06
CA GLN A 4 21.24 -8.55 -26.73
C GLN A 4 21.34 -8.45 -25.21
N SER A 5 22.41 -7.83 -24.71
CA SER A 5 22.51 -7.49 -23.30
C SER A 5 21.30 -6.63 -22.94
N LEU A 6 20.49 -7.09 -21.97
CA LEU A 6 19.36 -6.34 -21.47
C LEU A 6 19.86 -4.98 -20.96
N ASN A 7 19.52 -3.91 -21.66
CA ASN A 7 19.89 -2.57 -21.25
C ASN A 7 18.84 -2.04 -20.27
N LEU A 8 19.14 -2.17 -18.98
CA LEU A 8 18.26 -1.75 -17.89
C LEU A 8 17.85 -0.27 -17.99
N GLU A 9 18.76 0.59 -18.46
CA GLU A 9 18.46 2.02 -18.63
C GLU A 9 17.39 2.24 -19.71
N ASN A 10 17.49 1.54 -20.83
CA ASN A 10 16.48 1.60 -21.89
C ASN A 10 15.14 1.03 -21.44
N MET A 11 15.15 -0.02 -20.61
CA MET A 11 13.92 -0.58 -20.01
C MET A 11 13.25 0.44 -19.10
N ARG A 12 13.98 1.11 -18.22
CA ARG A 12 13.46 2.16 -17.32
C ARG A 12 12.90 3.35 -18.10
N LYS A 13 13.63 3.84 -19.10
CA LYS A 13 13.14 4.92 -19.99
C LYS A 13 11.86 4.51 -20.71
N SER A 14 11.82 3.29 -21.23
CA SER A 14 10.64 2.75 -21.92
C SER A 14 9.45 2.59 -21.00
N PHE A 15 9.65 2.13 -19.76
CA PHE A 15 8.63 2.03 -18.75
C PHE A 15 8.08 3.41 -18.38
N ALA A 16 8.94 4.36 -18.01
CA ALA A 16 8.52 5.71 -17.65
C ALA A 16 7.72 6.38 -18.77
N ARG A 17 8.18 6.29 -20.03
CA ARG A 17 7.46 6.88 -21.17
C ARG A 17 6.06 6.32 -21.40
N ARG A 18 5.82 5.06 -21.03
CA ARG A 18 4.53 4.40 -21.24
C ARG A 18 3.60 4.53 -20.04
N PHE A 19 4.13 4.39 -18.84
CA PHE A 19 3.30 4.26 -17.65
C PHE A 19 3.14 5.54 -16.85
N VAL A 20 4.10 6.48 -16.88
CA VAL A 20 3.99 7.74 -16.14
C VAL A 20 2.96 8.64 -16.82
N MET A 21 1.93 8.99 -16.07
CA MET A 21 0.83 9.85 -16.48
C MET A 21 1.19 11.34 -16.26
N PRO A 22 0.48 12.30 -16.89
CA PRO A 22 0.73 13.73 -16.70
C PRO A 22 0.63 14.24 -15.27
N ASP A 23 -0.17 13.60 -14.42
CA ASP A 23 -0.32 13.90 -12.99
C ASP A 23 0.78 13.26 -12.12
N GLY A 24 1.70 12.51 -12.73
CA GLY A 24 2.80 11.83 -12.06
C GLY A 24 2.46 10.44 -11.50
N THR A 25 1.21 9.98 -11.60
CA THR A 25 0.83 8.60 -11.26
C THR A 25 1.24 7.63 -12.37
N LEU A 26 1.03 6.32 -12.17
CA LEU A 26 1.21 5.34 -13.23
C LEU A 26 -0.15 4.86 -13.71
N CYS A 27 -0.32 4.71 -15.04
CA CYS A 27 -1.47 3.98 -15.55
C CYS A 27 -1.41 2.52 -15.10
N ASP A 28 -2.57 1.93 -14.81
CA ASP A 28 -2.66 0.54 -14.38
C ASP A 28 -2.33 -0.43 -15.54
N VAL A 29 -2.84 -0.12 -16.71
CA VAL A 29 -2.56 -0.85 -17.95
C VAL A 29 -2.17 0.12 -19.05
N TRP A 30 -1.01 -0.10 -19.68
CA TRP A 30 -0.64 0.64 -20.87
C TRP A 30 -1.21 -0.03 -22.12
N ARG A 31 -1.92 0.74 -22.95
CA ARG A 31 -2.37 0.35 -24.29
C ARG A 31 -2.07 1.47 -25.29
N PRO A 32 -1.78 1.16 -26.57
CA PRO A 32 -1.70 2.16 -27.63
C PRO A 32 -3.02 2.96 -27.76
N ALA A 33 -2.92 4.19 -28.23
CA ALA A 33 -4.11 5.03 -28.43
C ALA A 33 -5.17 4.38 -29.36
N GLY A 34 -4.73 3.64 -30.40
CA GLY A 34 -5.62 2.88 -31.28
C GLY A 34 -6.31 1.68 -30.65
N GLU A 35 -5.91 1.27 -29.45
CA GLU A 35 -6.47 0.15 -28.68
C GLU A 35 -7.17 0.62 -27.39
N GLY A 36 -7.66 1.85 -27.36
CA GLY A 36 -8.38 2.45 -26.23
C GLY A 36 -7.51 3.28 -25.27
N GLY A 37 -6.21 3.34 -25.51
CA GLY A 37 -5.29 4.13 -24.68
C GLY A 37 -4.99 3.53 -23.29
N PRO A 38 -4.19 4.22 -22.47
CA PRO A 38 -3.83 3.75 -21.14
C PRO A 38 -5.03 3.76 -20.18
N ASP A 39 -5.10 2.77 -19.31
CA ASP A 39 -6.05 2.72 -18.21
C ASP A 39 -5.49 3.54 -17.03
N ALA A 40 -6.09 4.69 -16.78
CA ALA A 40 -5.68 5.63 -15.73
C ALA A 40 -6.32 5.32 -14.35
N SER A 41 -6.91 4.14 -14.16
CA SER A 41 -7.49 3.75 -12.87
C SER A 41 -6.43 3.81 -11.77
N LEU A 42 -6.69 4.53 -10.70
CA LEU A 42 -5.78 4.60 -9.56
C LEU A 42 -5.93 3.33 -8.73
N ARG A 43 -4.91 2.48 -8.81
CA ARG A 43 -4.81 1.19 -8.13
C ARG A 43 -3.49 1.05 -7.38
N PRO A 44 -3.40 0.18 -6.36
CA PRO A 44 -2.18 -0.02 -5.59
C PRO A 44 -1.04 -0.69 -6.40
N ASN A 45 -1.33 -1.30 -7.55
CA ASN A 45 -0.36 -2.01 -8.40
C ASN A 45 0.88 -1.15 -8.73
N GLN A 46 0.70 0.15 -8.89
CA GLN A 46 1.79 1.09 -9.18
C GLN A 46 2.88 1.12 -8.09
N LEU A 47 2.58 0.73 -6.85
CA LEU A 47 3.56 0.65 -5.76
C LEU A 47 4.67 -0.35 -6.06
N PHE A 48 4.38 -1.44 -6.78
CA PHE A 48 5.37 -2.48 -7.08
C PHE A 48 6.49 -2.00 -8.01
N ALA A 49 6.25 -0.95 -8.79
CA ALA A 49 7.30 -0.31 -9.58
C ALA A 49 8.37 0.38 -8.71
N ILE A 50 8.08 0.61 -7.40
CA ILE A 50 8.92 1.29 -6.42
C ILE A 50 9.37 0.32 -5.31
N SER A 51 8.45 -0.47 -4.76
CA SER A 51 8.66 -1.27 -3.54
C SER A 51 9.62 -2.43 -3.74
N LEU A 52 9.65 -3.03 -4.91
CA LEU A 52 10.51 -4.19 -5.20
C LEU A 52 12.00 -3.85 -5.07
N PRO A 53 12.87 -4.84 -4.77
CA PRO A 53 14.32 -4.62 -4.61
C PRO A 53 14.97 -3.97 -5.82
N TYR A 54 14.51 -4.31 -7.01
CA TYR A 54 15.00 -3.77 -8.29
C TYR A 54 13.92 -2.90 -8.94
N ASN A 55 13.94 -1.59 -8.62
CA ASN A 55 12.94 -0.66 -9.13
C ASN A 55 13.04 -0.52 -10.65
N ILE A 56 11.92 -0.71 -11.33
CA ILE A 56 11.82 -0.35 -12.75
C ILE A 56 11.57 1.16 -12.93
N LEU A 57 10.80 1.78 -12.01
CA LEU A 57 10.58 3.21 -11.99
C LEU A 57 11.77 3.94 -11.38
N GLU A 58 12.26 4.99 -12.04
CA GLU A 58 13.26 5.87 -11.46
C GLU A 58 12.68 6.65 -10.27
N MET A 59 13.43 6.74 -9.17
CA MET A 59 12.95 7.32 -7.91
C MET A 59 12.48 8.78 -8.02
N ARG A 60 12.94 9.53 -9.02
CA ARG A 60 12.45 10.91 -9.27
C ARG A 60 10.96 10.98 -9.62
N TYR A 61 10.36 9.87 -10.10
CA TYR A 61 8.94 9.76 -10.41
C TYR A 61 8.12 9.11 -9.29
N ALA A 62 8.76 8.69 -8.20
CA ALA A 62 8.10 7.85 -7.20
C ALA A 62 7.22 8.64 -6.22
N ALA A 63 7.55 9.91 -5.93
CA ALA A 63 6.82 10.70 -4.93
C ALA A 63 5.35 10.91 -5.28
N PRO A 64 4.97 11.37 -6.49
CA PRO A 64 3.55 11.53 -6.85
C PRO A 64 2.75 10.23 -6.76
N VAL A 65 3.38 9.09 -7.09
CA VAL A 65 2.75 7.77 -6.98
C VAL A 65 2.39 7.46 -5.53
N VAL A 66 3.35 7.60 -4.61
CA VAL A 66 3.11 7.33 -3.17
C VAL A 66 2.10 8.32 -2.59
N GLU A 67 2.19 9.60 -2.94
CA GLU A 67 1.24 10.62 -2.50
C GLU A 67 -0.19 10.34 -2.94
N ALA A 68 -0.39 9.95 -4.21
CA ALA A 68 -1.72 9.59 -4.73
C ALA A 68 -2.27 8.35 -4.03
N VAL A 69 -1.48 7.30 -3.85
CA VAL A 69 -1.88 6.08 -3.14
C VAL A 69 -2.22 6.38 -1.68
N THR A 70 -1.41 7.19 -1.00
CA THR A 70 -1.67 7.59 0.40
C THR A 70 -3.00 8.32 0.53
N ARG A 71 -3.27 9.27 -0.35
CA ARG A 71 -4.47 10.10 -0.29
C ARG A 71 -5.74 9.31 -0.63
N GLU A 72 -5.70 8.44 -1.64
CA GLU A 72 -6.90 7.83 -2.21
C GLU A 72 -7.15 6.38 -1.75
N LEU A 73 -6.06 5.62 -1.50
CA LEU A 73 -6.18 4.19 -1.28
C LEU A 73 -5.87 3.74 0.14
N LEU A 74 -5.03 4.47 0.89
CA LEU A 74 -4.67 4.07 2.25
C LEU A 74 -5.88 4.15 3.19
N THR A 75 -6.00 3.14 4.04
CA THR A 75 -7.00 3.03 5.10
C THR A 75 -6.37 2.42 6.36
N PRO A 76 -7.04 2.49 7.52
CA PRO A 76 -6.54 1.88 8.75
C PRO A 76 -6.31 0.36 8.68
N TYR A 77 -6.86 -0.32 7.69
CA TYR A 77 -6.82 -1.78 7.57
C TYR A 77 -6.04 -2.31 6.37
N GLY A 78 -5.58 -1.43 5.48
CA GLY A 78 -4.87 -1.80 4.26
C GLY A 78 -5.08 -0.79 3.14
N LEU A 79 -4.93 -1.22 1.89
CA LEU A 79 -5.17 -0.36 0.74
C LEU A 79 -6.41 -0.80 -0.05
N ARG A 80 -7.22 0.19 -0.46
CA ARG A 80 -8.26 -0.03 -1.47
C ARG A 80 -7.63 -0.49 -2.77
N THR A 81 -8.29 -1.40 -3.44
CA THR A 81 -7.85 -1.92 -4.76
C THR A 81 -8.22 -1.00 -5.91
N LEU A 82 -9.06 0.01 -5.66
CA LEU A 82 -9.48 1.02 -6.62
C LEU A 82 -9.87 2.31 -5.88
N SER A 83 -9.55 3.48 -6.47
CA SER A 83 -10.00 4.78 -5.95
C SER A 83 -11.53 4.87 -5.92
N LYS A 84 -12.05 5.56 -4.89
CA LYS A 84 -13.48 5.84 -4.71
C LYS A 84 -14.08 6.67 -5.87
N ASP A 85 -13.25 7.44 -6.57
CA ASP A 85 -13.68 8.29 -7.68
C ASP A 85 -13.95 7.50 -8.97
N SER A 86 -13.56 6.22 -9.01
CA SER A 86 -13.83 5.37 -10.15
C SER A 86 -15.31 4.99 -10.25
N LYS A 87 -15.88 5.06 -11.46
CA LYS A 87 -17.22 4.56 -11.74
C LYS A 87 -17.39 3.06 -11.49
N LEU A 88 -16.29 2.33 -11.47
CA LEU A 88 -16.26 0.88 -11.21
C LEU A 88 -16.13 0.55 -9.73
N PHE A 89 -16.02 1.55 -8.85
CA PHE A 89 -15.83 1.34 -7.43
C PHE A 89 -16.99 0.56 -6.80
N ARG A 90 -16.64 -0.50 -6.08
CA ARG A 90 -17.56 -1.38 -5.35
C ARG A 90 -17.04 -1.54 -3.92
N PRO A 91 -17.62 -0.83 -2.94
CA PRO A 91 -17.07 -0.74 -1.58
C PRO A 91 -17.26 -1.98 -0.72
N VAL A 92 -18.20 -2.87 -1.08
CA VAL A 92 -18.63 -3.95 -0.21
C VAL A 92 -18.59 -5.29 -0.94
N TYR A 93 -18.06 -6.32 -0.26
CA TYR A 93 -17.99 -7.70 -0.74
C TYR A 93 -19.25 -8.47 -0.28
N GLN A 94 -20.34 -8.35 -1.04
CA GLN A 94 -21.65 -8.91 -0.66
C GLN A 94 -22.39 -9.46 -1.89
N GLY A 95 -23.46 -10.23 -1.63
CA GLY A 95 -24.32 -10.81 -2.65
C GLY A 95 -23.91 -12.22 -3.10
N GLY A 96 -24.32 -12.62 -4.29
CA GLY A 96 -23.98 -13.90 -4.89
C GLY A 96 -22.51 -13.95 -5.36
N PRO A 97 -22.04 -15.13 -5.83
CA PRO A 97 -20.63 -15.29 -6.25
C PRO A 97 -20.18 -14.24 -7.28
N SER A 98 -20.97 -14.00 -8.32
CA SER A 98 -20.62 -13.02 -9.37
C SER A 98 -20.55 -11.58 -8.87
N GLU A 99 -21.41 -11.20 -7.90
CA GLU A 99 -21.40 -9.86 -7.31
C GLU A 99 -20.17 -9.67 -6.41
N ARG A 100 -19.83 -10.68 -5.62
CA ARG A 100 -18.63 -10.70 -4.77
C ARG A 100 -17.36 -10.66 -5.62
N ASP A 101 -17.24 -11.49 -6.64
CA ASP A 101 -16.11 -11.48 -7.57
C ASP A 101 -15.96 -10.12 -8.26
N GLY A 102 -17.09 -9.49 -8.63
CA GLY A 102 -17.12 -8.16 -9.20
C GLY A 102 -16.69 -7.03 -8.25
N ALA A 103 -16.72 -7.26 -6.92
CA ALA A 103 -16.29 -6.29 -5.91
C ALA A 103 -14.84 -6.54 -5.44
N TYR A 104 -14.35 -7.76 -5.49
CA TYR A 104 -13.15 -8.27 -4.83
C TYR A 104 -11.89 -7.44 -5.10
N HIS A 105 -11.74 -6.92 -6.35
CA HIS A 105 -10.66 -6.05 -6.77
C HIS A 105 -11.15 -4.68 -7.29
N GLN A 106 -12.36 -4.28 -6.93
CA GLN A 106 -12.95 -3.01 -7.37
C GLN A 106 -13.27 -2.07 -6.20
N GLY A 107 -12.49 -2.14 -5.14
CA GLY A 107 -12.64 -1.25 -3.99
C GLY A 107 -12.21 -1.90 -2.68
N CYS A 108 -12.54 -3.17 -2.44
CA CYS A 108 -12.21 -3.87 -1.20
C CYS A 108 -10.77 -3.56 -0.74
N VAL A 109 -10.62 -3.39 0.57
CA VAL A 109 -9.32 -3.10 1.20
C VAL A 109 -8.57 -4.41 1.45
N TRP A 110 -7.30 -4.43 1.10
CA TRP A 110 -6.43 -5.58 1.27
C TRP A 110 -5.25 -5.25 2.20
N PRO A 111 -5.15 -5.91 3.37
CA PRO A 111 -4.07 -5.66 4.33
C PRO A 111 -2.67 -5.99 3.81
N TRP A 112 -2.51 -7.05 3.00
CA TRP A 112 -1.21 -7.47 2.49
C TRP A 112 -0.49 -6.37 1.69
N LEU A 113 -1.23 -5.46 1.09
CA LEU A 113 -0.66 -4.33 0.33
C LEU A 113 0.10 -3.33 1.21
N LEU A 114 -0.08 -3.37 2.54
CA LEU A 114 0.67 -2.53 3.49
C LEU A 114 2.17 -2.79 3.42
N GLY A 115 2.60 -4.02 3.10
CA GLY A 115 4.01 -4.33 2.91
C GLY A 115 4.63 -3.55 1.76
N ALA A 116 4.01 -3.59 0.58
CA ALA A 116 4.46 -2.85 -0.59
C ALA A 116 4.37 -1.33 -0.38
N TYR A 117 3.32 -0.86 0.31
CA TYR A 117 3.16 0.56 0.64
C TYR A 117 4.27 1.07 1.57
N ALA A 118 4.55 0.37 2.67
CA ALA A 118 5.61 0.76 3.60
C ALA A 118 6.98 0.83 2.91
N ASP A 119 7.32 -0.17 2.09
CA ASP A 119 8.57 -0.16 1.32
C ASP A 119 8.65 1.04 0.38
N ALA A 120 7.58 1.33 -0.37
CA ALA A 120 7.54 2.45 -1.30
C ALA A 120 7.65 3.80 -0.57
N LEU A 121 6.86 3.99 0.50
CA LEU A 121 6.87 5.20 1.33
C LEU A 121 8.27 5.50 1.88
N PHE A 122 8.89 4.53 2.54
CA PHE A 122 10.18 4.75 3.19
C PHE A 122 11.32 4.89 2.18
N LYS A 123 11.27 4.22 1.02
CA LYS A 123 12.21 4.45 -0.09
C LYS A 123 12.11 5.87 -0.64
N VAL A 124 10.90 6.39 -0.82
CA VAL A 124 10.66 7.75 -1.31
C VAL A 124 11.17 8.78 -0.30
N GLU A 125 10.85 8.63 0.99
CA GLU A 125 11.36 9.53 2.04
C GLU A 125 12.90 9.51 2.10
N ALA A 126 13.51 8.34 2.05
CA ALA A 126 14.97 8.22 2.02
C ALA A 126 15.59 8.89 0.79
N TYR A 127 14.96 8.79 -0.36
CA TYR A 127 15.44 9.40 -1.60
C TYR A 127 15.33 10.93 -1.57
N ILE A 128 14.17 11.49 -1.18
CA ILE A 128 13.91 12.93 -1.17
C ILE A 128 14.82 13.66 -0.20
N PHE A 129 15.05 13.08 0.98
CA PHE A 129 15.82 13.72 2.05
C PHE A 129 17.27 13.23 2.15
N ARG A 130 17.74 12.46 1.18
CA ARG A 130 19.12 11.98 1.12
C ARG A 130 20.12 13.13 1.26
N GLY A 131 21.03 13.01 2.23
CA GLY A 131 22.09 13.99 2.50
C GLY A 131 21.61 15.28 3.17
N ARG A 132 20.34 15.41 3.54
CA ARG A 132 19.82 16.56 4.28
C ARG A 132 19.95 16.35 5.79
N SER A 133 20.21 17.43 6.55
CA SER A 133 20.35 17.37 8.01
C SER A 133 19.09 16.87 8.75
N ASN A 134 17.92 17.05 8.17
CA ASN A 134 16.65 16.63 8.74
C ASN A 134 16.16 15.24 8.24
N ALA A 135 16.99 14.47 7.52
CA ALA A 135 16.58 13.18 6.95
C ALA A 135 16.04 12.19 7.99
N GLY A 136 16.72 12.09 9.15
CA GLY A 136 16.27 11.26 10.27
C GLY A 136 14.90 11.65 10.80
N ALA A 137 14.68 12.94 11.07
CA ALA A 137 13.39 13.45 11.57
C ALA A 137 12.25 13.25 10.54
N ARG A 138 12.56 13.33 9.26
CA ARG A 138 11.58 13.06 8.18
C ARG A 138 11.20 11.59 8.14
N MET A 139 12.18 10.70 8.21
CA MET A 139 11.93 9.25 8.28
C MET A 139 11.12 8.88 9.53
N GLU A 140 11.49 9.41 10.69
CA GLU A 140 10.75 9.21 11.94
C GLU A 140 9.28 9.66 11.83
N LYS A 141 9.04 10.82 11.20
CA LYS A 141 7.68 11.32 10.94
C LYS A 141 6.89 10.39 10.01
N ALA A 142 7.51 9.91 8.93
CA ALA A 142 6.87 8.99 7.98
C ALA A 142 6.51 7.65 8.65
N VAL A 143 7.43 7.08 9.44
CA VAL A 143 7.18 5.84 10.21
C VAL A 143 6.08 6.05 11.24
N SER A 144 6.12 7.13 12.02
CA SER A 144 5.08 7.44 13.01
C SER A 144 3.71 7.62 12.37
N GLY A 145 3.63 8.30 11.22
CA GLY A 145 2.39 8.49 10.47
C GLY A 145 1.81 7.15 10.00
N PHE A 146 2.64 6.32 9.38
CA PHE A 146 2.25 4.98 8.92
C PHE A 146 1.71 4.12 10.07
N LEU A 147 2.47 4.00 11.17
CA LEU A 147 2.08 3.20 12.33
C LEU A 147 0.80 3.72 13.00
N THR A 148 0.62 5.03 13.06
CA THR A 148 -0.61 5.64 13.60
C THR A 148 -1.82 5.29 12.74
N GLU A 149 -1.69 5.36 11.41
CA GLU A 149 -2.77 5.02 10.49
C GLU A 149 -3.25 3.59 10.66
N ILE A 150 -2.34 2.62 10.76
CA ILE A 150 -2.69 1.20 10.86
C ILE A 150 -2.98 0.73 12.28
N THR A 151 -2.95 1.60 13.28
CA THR A 151 -3.21 1.24 14.69
C THR A 151 -4.56 0.52 14.89
N PRO A 152 -5.68 0.91 14.22
CA PRO A 152 -6.96 0.21 14.36
C PRO A 152 -6.91 -1.29 13.99
N LEU A 153 -6.01 -1.70 13.09
CA LEU A 153 -5.81 -3.10 12.76
C LEU A 153 -5.45 -3.93 14.02
N PHE A 154 -4.68 -3.33 14.94
CA PHE A 154 -4.19 -3.98 16.16
C PHE A 154 -5.09 -3.76 17.38
N THR A 155 -5.71 -2.59 17.49
CA THR A 155 -6.52 -2.23 18.68
C THR A 155 -7.98 -2.62 18.56
N LYS A 156 -8.47 -2.89 17.34
CA LYS A 156 -9.85 -3.26 17.06
C LYS A 156 -9.93 -4.61 16.37
N HIS A 157 -9.38 -4.74 15.15
CA HIS A 157 -9.62 -5.93 14.33
C HIS A 157 -9.12 -7.23 14.94
N LEU A 158 -7.96 -7.26 15.60
CA LEU A 158 -7.45 -8.50 16.24
C LEU A 158 -8.34 -9.06 17.34
N THR A 159 -9.36 -8.33 17.77
CA THR A 159 -10.35 -8.78 18.77
C THR A 159 -11.73 -9.05 18.16
N GLU A 160 -11.89 -8.89 16.85
CA GLU A 160 -13.17 -9.05 16.14
C GLU A 160 -13.28 -10.45 15.50
N ALA A 161 -13.22 -10.54 14.17
CA ALA A 161 -13.60 -11.72 13.38
C ALA A 161 -12.92 -13.03 13.81
N CYS A 162 -11.61 -13.19 13.56
CA CYS A 162 -10.81 -14.34 14.03
C CYS A 162 -9.75 -13.81 14.99
N VAL A 163 -10.00 -13.95 16.28
CA VAL A 163 -9.21 -13.36 17.35
C VAL A 163 -7.72 -13.68 17.19
N GLY A 164 -6.90 -12.62 17.12
CA GLY A 164 -5.45 -12.72 16.93
C GLY A 164 -4.99 -12.85 15.47
N HIS A 165 -5.92 -12.87 14.50
CA HIS A 165 -5.62 -13.00 13.07
C HIS A 165 -6.08 -11.78 12.26
N ILE A 166 -5.55 -11.66 11.04
CA ILE A 166 -5.91 -10.60 10.10
C ILE A 166 -6.70 -11.19 8.94
N SER A 167 -7.88 -10.64 8.70
CA SER A 167 -8.76 -11.05 7.60
C SER A 167 -8.14 -10.74 6.24
N GLU A 168 -8.64 -11.41 5.22
CA GLU A 168 -8.19 -11.27 3.85
C GLU A 168 -8.48 -9.88 3.30
N ILE A 169 -9.72 -9.43 3.45
CA ILE A 169 -10.22 -8.15 2.94
C ILE A 169 -11.08 -7.44 3.98
N PHE A 170 -11.34 -6.17 3.69
CA PHE A 170 -12.32 -5.34 4.41
C PHE A 170 -13.17 -4.57 3.41
N SER A 171 -14.38 -4.16 3.83
CA SER A 171 -15.15 -3.18 3.08
C SER A 171 -14.32 -1.90 2.89
N ALA A 172 -14.56 -1.19 1.78
CA ALA A 172 -13.73 -0.04 1.41
C ALA A 172 -14.09 1.27 2.12
N THR A 173 -15.13 1.25 2.94
CA THR A 173 -15.65 2.41 3.68
C THR A 173 -15.96 2.02 5.11
N ASP A 174 -16.05 3.02 6.00
CA ASP A 174 -16.46 2.81 7.38
C ASP A 174 -17.77 1.99 7.43
N PRO A 175 -17.91 1.01 8.33
CA PRO A 175 -17.02 0.66 9.45
C PRO A 175 -15.87 -0.29 9.11
N TYR A 176 -15.55 -0.50 7.84
CA TYR A 176 -14.48 -1.40 7.38
C TYR A 176 -14.69 -2.84 7.86
N SER A 177 -15.87 -3.38 7.62
CA SER A 177 -16.20 -4.74 8.02
C SER A 177 -15.24 -5.76 7.43
N PRO A 178 -14.67 -6.68 8.23
CA PRO A 178 -13.81 -7.75 7.73
C PRO A 178 -14.62 -8.76 6.92
N ASP A 179 -14.00 -9.29 5.86
CA ASP A 179 -14.63 -10.21 4.93
C ASP A 179 -13.59 -11.17 4.30
N GLY A 180 -14.03 -12.07 3.44
CA GLY A 180 -13.20 -13.08 2.82
C GLY A 180 -12.74 -14.14 3.82
N CYS A 181 -11.51 -14.61 3.70
CA CYS A 181 -10.90 -15.54 4.64
C CYS A 181 -10.62 -14.84 5.98
N VAL A 182 -11.10 -15.40 7.10
CA VAL A 182 -11.00 -14.75 8.43
C VAL A 182 -9.56 -14.67 8.97
N ALA A 183 -8.66 -15.57 8.50
CA ALA A 183 -7.26 -15.63 8.87
C ALA A 183 -6.45 -15.84 7.58
N GLN A 184 -5.85 -14.76 7.05
CA GLN A 184 -5.15 -14.80 5.77
C GLN A 184 -3.64 -14.67 5.95
N ALA A 185 -2.91 -15.72 5.58
CA ALA A 185 -1.46 -15.82 5.80
C ALA A 185 -0.67 -14.65 5.20
N TRP A 186 -0.98 -14.21 3.98
CA TRP A 186 -0.25 -13.10 3.37
C TRP A 186 -0.63 -11.73 3.98
N SER A 187 -1.84 -11.57 4.52
CA SER A 187 -2.19 -10.37 5.30
C SER A 187 -1.31 -10.27 6.53
N GLU A 188 -1.17 -11.35 7.29
CA GLU A 188 -0.32 -11.40 8.49
C GLU A 188 1.16 -11.23 8.13
N GLY A 189 1.66 -11.98 7.15
CA GLY A 189 3.05 -11.94 6.74
C GLY A 189 3.50 -10.57 6.23
N GLU A 190 2.69 -9.91 5.40
CA GLU A 190 3.02 -8.60 4.85
C GLU A 190 2.85 -7.46 5.86
N VAL A 191 1.86 -7.54 6.76
CA VAL A 191 1.75 -6.59 7.88
C VAL A 191 2.95 -6.73 8.81
N LEU A 192 3.34 -7.95 9.18
CA LEU A 192 4.55 -8.18 9.98
C LEU A 192 5.81 -7.66 9.27
N ARG A 193 5.94 -7.88 7.97
CA ARG A 193 7.05 -7.37 7.16
C ARG A 193 7.08 -5.84 7.15
N ALA A 194 5.92 -5.18 7.01
CA ALA A 194 5.80 -3.73 7.09
C ALA A 194 6.25 -3.19 8.45
N LEU A 195 5.86 -3.84 9.55
CA LEU A 195 6.30 -3.49 10.90
C LEU A 195 7.81 -3.66 11.08
N CYS A 196 8.39 -4.75 10.58
CA CYS A 196 9.84 -4.97 10.59
C CYS A 196 10.58 -3.89 9.80
N THR A 197 10.03 -3.47 8.64
CA THR A 197 10.61 -2.39 7.83
C THR A 197 10.51 -1.05 8.56
N ALA A 198 9.37 -0.74 9.16
CA ALA A 198 9.17 0.47 9.97
C ALA A 198 10.17 0.54 11.14
N LYS A 199 10.34 -0.56 11.86
CA LYS A 199 11.31 -0.66 12.96
C LYS A 199 12.76 -0.45 12.50
N LYS A 200 13.14 -0.98 11.33
CA LYS A 200 14.47 -0.75 10.75
C LYS A 200 14.68 0.72 10.32
N CYS A 201 13.63 1.37 9.81
CA CYS A 201 13.71 2.74 9.34
C CYS A 201 13.75 3.77 10.48
N SER A 202 13.01 3.54 11.57
CA SER A 202 13.05 4.37 12.79
C SER A 202 12.67 3.52 14.02
N PRO A 203 13.67 2.95 14.72
CA PRO A 203 13.45 2.20 15.96
C PRO A 203 12.70 3.03 17.02
N GLU A 204 13.04 4.32 17.17
CA GLU A 204 12.43 5.20 18.15
C GLU A 204 10.94 5.44 17.92
N ALA A 205 10.53 5.63 16.66
CA ALA A 205 9.11 5.77 16.30
C ALA A 205 8.35 4.47 16.55
N TYR A 206 8.95 3.34 16.18
CA TYR A 206 8.36 2.02 16.39
C TYR A 206 8.18 1.70 17.89
N ASP A 207 9.20 1.89 18.70
CA ASP A 207 9.16 1.58 20.12
C ASP A 207 8.17 2.47 20.88
N ARG A 208 8.01 3.75 20.46
CA ARG A 208 6.95 4.63 21.02
C ARG A 208 5.56 4.13 20.67
N TRP A 209 5.33 3.69 19.45
CA TRP A 209 4.07 3.14 19.00
C TRP A 209 3.75 1.82 19.71
N GLU A 210 4.70 0.91 19.82
CA GLU A 210 4.54 -0.39 20.51
C GLU A 210 4.17 -0.21 22.00
N ARG A 211 4.81 0.74 22.69
CA ARG A 211 4.43 1.08 24.07
C ARG A 211 2.98 1.55 24.19
N LYS A 212 2.51 2.38 23.26
CA LYS A 212 1.12 2.85 23.24
C LYS A 212 0.14 1.70 23.02
N LEU A 213 0.46 0.76 22.14
CA LEU A 213 -0.38 -0.43 21.93
C LEU A 213 -0.48 -1.30 23.19
N LYS A 214 0.62 -1.52 23.89
CA LYS A 214 0.63 -2.29 25.15
C LYS A 214 -0.29 -1.64 26.19
N ILE A 215 -0.16 -0.34 26.42
CA ILE A 215 -1.02 0.41 27.35
C ILE A 215 -2.50 0.30 26.93
N ALA A 216 -2.81 0.47 25.64
CA ALA A 216 -4.18 0.36 25.15
C ALA A 216 -4.75 -1.06 25.36
N SER A 217 -3.95 -2.10 25.13
CA SER A 217 -4.38 -3.49 25.32
C SER A 217 -4.58 -3.86 26.79
N GLU A 218 -3.83 -3.27 27.72
CA GLU A 218 -4.00 -3.44 29.16
C GLU A 218 -5.31 -2.79 29.66
N LEU A 219 -5.60 -1.58 29.17
CA LEU A 219 -6.84 -0.86 29.50
C LEU A 219 -8.11 -1.56 28.99
N LEU A 220 -8.00 -2.34 27.90
CA LEU A 220 -9.14 -3.10 27.36
C LEU A 220 -9.39 -4.44 28.11
N ARG A 221 -8.48 -4.87 28.97
CA ARG A 221 -8.57 -6.12 29.75
C ARG A 221 -9.02 -5.91 31.21
N GLY A 222 -9.02 -4.69 31.66
CA GLY A 222 -9.48 -4.29 33.03
C GLY A 222 -10.87 -3.74 32.97
#